data_6fcb328133ec2bbb951cde9689ed67d0
#
_entry.id   6fcb328133ec2bbb951cde9689ed67d0
#
_cell.length_a   1.000
_cell.length_b   1.000
_cell.length_c   1.000
_cell.angle_alpha   90.00
_cell.angle_beta   90.00
_cell.angle_gamma   90.00
#
_symmetry.space_group_name_H-M   'P 1'
#
loop_
_entity.id
_entity.type
_entity.pdbx_description
1 polymer ?
#
loop_
_entity_poly.entity_id
_entity_poly.type
_entity_poly.pdbx_seq_one_letter_code
_entity_poly.pdbx_strand_id
1 'polypeptide(L)'
;MPKQLDKLLQQLITLHPKYIDLSLNRLLELLQKIDNPHLKLPPIIHIAGTNGKGSTLSYLRHIMMENKFLVHAYISPHLKSFNERIILANKEVVTSKLLKNLQYIKKINNDNPITFFEITTAVAFYLFSKQKADFLILETGLGGRLDATNVVKNSLINIITPIDIDHQEYLGKNIIKITNEKLGIVKKNSNIIIGKQKRIITSYIKEKIKKKKNTKLFYGKQFKIMKTNSKKFTLRYKKIHYSINNPNLLGNHQIENASLAVAAILRLNELGYNFSNRIINQGIFKTKWAGRLEKGQLNNIPVYLDGAHNPDGAIQLLKFFQKQKNKCWLIFGMLNNKDLLSYLKIIKPITLGVIAIKIKGEKNSFTPQQISMNCSKLNIACFEKKSI
;
A
#
# COMPACT_ATOMS: atom_id res chain seq x y z
N MET A 1 13.85 -24.81 1.56
CA MET A 1 13.95 -23.40 1.04
C MET A 1 13.15 -22.39 1.84
N PRO A 2 11.85 -22.51 2.14
CA PRO A 2 11.15 -21.51 2.96
C PRO A 2 11.81 -21.26 4.31
N LYS A 3 12.13 -22.32 5.08
CA LYS A 3 12.83 -22.19 6.39
C LYS A 3 14.18 -21.46 6.30
N GLN A 4 14.93 -21.63 5.19
CA GLN A 4 16.20 -20.96 4.99
C GLN A 4 16.01 -19.46 4.70
N LEU A 5 14.97 -19.12 3.92
CA LEU A 5 14.59 -17.73 3.66
C LEU A 5 14.19 -17.04 4.97
N ASP A 6 13.31 -17.67 5.76
CA ASP A 6 12.87 -17.11 7.05
C ASP A 6 14.04 -16.88 8.01
N LYS A 7 14.97 -17.85 8.11
CA LYS A 7 16.19 -17.70 8.92
C LYS A 7 17.05 -16.52 8.46
N LEU A 8 17.23 -16.35 7.15
CA LEU A 8 17.97 -15.21 6.60
C LEU A 8 17.28 -13.88 6.87
N LEU A 9 15.96 -13.81 6.66
CA LEU A 9 15.18 -12.60 6.94
C LEU A 9 15.28 -12.20 8.42
N GLN A 10 15.26 -13.16 9.36
CA GLN A 10 15.48 -12.89 10.79
C GLN A 10 16.88 -12.33 11.06
N GLN A 11 17.91 -12.84 10.40
CA GLN A 11 19.26 -12.26 10.51
C GLN A 11 19.33 -10.83 9.97
N LEU A 12 18.61 -10.51 8.88
CA LEU A 12 18.60 -9.15 8.32
C LEU A 12 17.91 -8.15 9.26
N ILE A 13 16.95 -8.58 10.06
CA ILE A 13 16.28 -7.72 11.06
C ILE A 13 17.26 -7.27 12.15
N THR A 14 18.29 -8.06 12.46
CA THR A 14 19.26 -7.75 13.54
C THR A 14 20.44 -6.89 13.07
N LEU A 15 20.55 -6.56 11.78
CA LEU A 15 21.65 -5.73 11.27
C LEU A 15 21.58 -4.26 11.72
N HIS A 16 20.43 -3.81 12.22
CA HIS A 16 20.25 -2.46 12.74
C HIS A 16 19.53 -2.50 14.08
N PRO A 17 19.95 -1.73 15.10
CA PRO A 17 19.31 -1.73 16.42
C PRO A 17 17.87 -1.22 16.39
N LYS A 18 17.53 -0.35 15.44
CA LYS A 18 16.17 0.13 15.20
C LYS A 18 15.56 -0.58 14.01
N TYR A 19 14.36 -1.11 14.17
CA TYR A 19 13.60 -1.73 13.06
C TYR A 19 13.24 -0.72 11.96
N ILE A 20 12.96 0.52 12.35
CA ILE A 20 12.72 1.65 11.45
C ILE A 20 13.64 2.80 11.85
N ASP A 21 14.43 3.27 10.89
CA ASP A 21 15.27 4.45 11.02
C ASP A 21 15.31 5.17 9.66
N LEU A 22 14.72 6.36 9.61
CA LEU A 22 14.48 7.08 8.37
C LEU A 22 15.74 7.80 7.90
N SER A 23 16.51 7.14 7.04
CA SER A 23 17.70 7.66 6.38
C SER A 23 17.79 7.08 4.97
N LEU A 24 18.47 7.78 4.06
CA LEU A 24 18.76 7.25 2.71
C LEU A 24 20.24 6.94 2.50
N ASN A 25 21.14 7.44 3.34
CA ASN A 25 22.59 7.36 3.13
C ASN A 25 23.09 5.90 3.13
N ARG A 26 22.74 5.12 4.15
CA ARG A 26 23.12 3.70 4.25
C ARG A 26 22.72 2.88 3.03
N LEU A 27 21.47 3.12 2.57
CA LEU A 27 20.96 2.46 1.36
C LEU A 27 21.72 2.92 0.11
N LEU A 28 21.99 4.22 -0.04
CA LEU A 28 22.75 4.75 -1.18
C LEU A 28 24.18 4.19 -1.23
N GLU A 29 24.86 4.08 -0.09
CA GLU A 29 26.17 3.45 0.02
C GLU A 29 26.14 1.97 -0.40
N LEU A 30 25.13 1.21 0.06
CA LEU A 30 24.96 -0.19 -0.36
C LEU A 30 24.66 -0.29 -1.86
N LEU A 31 23.77 0.58 -2.38
CA LEU A 31 23.44 0.60 -3.80
C LEU A 31 24.65 0.92 -4.68
N GLN A 32 25.54 1.79 -4.22
CA GLN A 32 26.81 2.09 -4.91
C GLN A 32 27.69 0.85 -5.01
N LYS A 33 27.83 0.06 -3.95
CA LYS A 33 28.61 -1.20 -3.93
C LYS A 33 28.05 -2.28 -4.87
N ILE A 34 26.81 -2.17 -5.33
CA ILE A 34 26.16 -3.10 -6.27
C ILE A 34 25.82 -2.44 -7.62
N ASP A 35 26.65 -1.50 -8.08
CA ASP A 35 26.58 -0.84 -9.39
C ASP A 35 25.33 0.02 -9.60
N ASN A 36 24.81 0.65 -8.55
CA ASN A 36 23.70 1.60 -8.59
C ASN A 36 22.47 1.09 -9.37
N PRO A 37 21.90 -0.07 -9.04
CA PRO A 37 20.79 -0.67 -9.79
C PRO A 37 19.55 0.24 -9.85
N HIS A 38 19.36 1.12 -8.86
CA HIS A 38 18.25 2.09 -8.81
C HIS A 38 18.31 3.15 -9.92
N LEU A 39 19.42 3.27 -10.65
CA LEU A 39 19.56 4.14 -11.82
C LEU A 39 19.24 3.43 -13.15
N LYS A 40 19.06 2.11 -13.14
CA LYS A 40 18.84 1.24 -14.31
C LYS A 40 17.42 0.63 -14.32
N LEU A 41 16.45 1.35 -13.78
CA LEU A 41 15.06 0.88 -13.63
C LEU A 41 14.18 1.36 -14.81
N PRO A 42 13.14 0.60 -15.18
CA PRO A 42 12.17 1.05 -16.17
C PRO A 42 11.37 2.26 -15.67
N PRO A 43 10.52 2.90 -16.51
CA PRO A 43 9.65 4.00 -16.11
C PRO A 43 8.90 3.72 -14.80
N ILE A 44 9.02 4.62 -13.82
CA ILE A 44 8.55 4.41 -12.45
C ILE A 44 7.22 5.10 -12.21
N ILE A 45 6.26 4.38 -11.62
CA ILE A 45 5.07 4.93 -10.96
C ILE A 45 5.27 4.76 -9.45
N HIS A 46 5.38 5.87 -8.73
CA HIS A 46 5.66 5.87 -7.30
C HIS A 46 4.42 6.27 -6.51
N ILE A 47 4.03 5.47 -5.51
CA ILE A 47 2.77 5.61 -4.78
C ILE A 47 3.05 5.83 -3.30
N ALA A 48 2.56 6.96 -2.76
CA ALA A 48 2.54 7.24 -1.34
C ALA A 48 1.12 7.56 -0.86
N GLY A 49 0.89 7.46 0.44
CA GLY A 49 -0.39 7.74 1.09
C GLY A 49 -0.53 6.98 2.39
N THR A 50 -1.65 7.10 3.08
CA THR A 50 -1.93 6.30 4.27
C THR A 50 -2.65 5.03 3.87
N ASN A 51 -3.82 5.13 3.28
CA ASN A 51 -4.64 4.01 2.87
C ASN A 51 -4.76 3.92 1.34
N GLY A 52 -5.02 2.73 0.81
CA GLY A 52 -5.29 2.52 -0.62
C GLY A 52 -4.07 2.37 -1.53
N LYS A 53 -2.83 2.48 -1.03
CA LYS A 53 -1.60 2.33 -1.83
C LYS A 53 -1.57 1.01 -2.60
N GLY A 54 -1.57 -0.11 -1.88
CA GLY A 54 -1.51 -1.45 -2.46
C GLY A 54 -2.69 -1.78 -3.37
N SER A 55 -3.93 -1.35 -3.03
CA SER A 55 -5.09 -1.51 -3.93
C SER A 55 -4.91 -0.72 -5.22
N THR A 56 -4.47 0.54 -5.15
CA THR A 56 -4.20 1.37 -6.35
C THR A 56 -3.09 0.76 -7.21
N LEU A 57 -2.02 0.26 -6.57
CA LEU A 57 -0.94 -0.47 -7.24
C LEU A 57 -1.49 -1.71 -7.97
N SER A 58 -2.32 -2.50 -7.29
CA SER A 58 -2.89 -3.71 -7.87
C SER A 58 -3.77 -3.41 -9.09
N TYR A 59 -4.64 -2.38 -9.01
CA TYR A 59 -5.43 -1.95 -10.18
C TYR A 59 -4.54 -1.53 -11.36
N LEU A 60 -3.54 -0.70 -11.11
CA LEU A 60 -2.58 -0.28 -12.15
C LEU A 60 -1.91 -1.47 -12.80
N ARG A 61 -1.37 -2.38 -11.99
CA ARG A 61 -0.68 -3.56 -12.48
C ARG A 61 -1.59 -4.43 -13.34
N HIS A 62 -2.82 -4.71 -12.90
CA HIS A 62 -3.73 -5.55 -13.67
C HIS A 62 -4.17 -4.89 -14.98
N ILE A 63 -4.42 -3.57 -15.00
CA ILE A 63 -4.73 -2.86 -16.24
C ILE A 63 -3.53 -2.93 -17.21
N MET A 64 -2.31 -2.73 -16.74
CA MET A 64 -1.11 -2.82 -17.56
C MET A 64 -0.87 -4.24 -18.09
N MET A 65 -1.10 -5.26 -17.25
CA MET A 65 -1.00 -6.67 -17.67
C MET A 65 -2.01 -7.03 -18.74
N GLU A 66 -3.25 -6.53 -18.66
CA GLU A 66 -4.27 -6.72 -19.71
C GLU A 66 -3.82 -6.08 -21.04
N ASN A 67 -3.05 -5.02 -20.97
CA ASN A 67 -2.41 -4.38 -22.14
C ASN A 67 -1.08 -5.02 -22.53
N LYS A 68 -0.76 -6.21 -22.02
CA LYS A 68 0.43 -7.00 -22.31
C LYS A 68 1.77 -6.40 -21.87
N PHE A 69 1.75 -5.36 -21.03
CA PHE A 69 2.98 -4.83 -20.45
C PHE A 69 3.55 -5.76 -19.37
N LEU A 70 4.87 -5.84 -19.33
CA LEU A 70 5.63 -6.48 -18.26
C LEU A 70 5.84 -5.47 -17.14
N VAL A 71 5.32 -5.76 -15.96
CA VAL A 71 5.33 -4.82 -14.83
C VAL A 71 6.11 -5.41 -13.66
N HIS A 72 7.11 -4.68 -13.20
CA HIS A 72 7.67 -4.87 -11.87
C HIS A 72 6.81 -4.18 -10.81
N ALA A 73 6.74 -4.74 -9.61
CA ALA A 73 6.14 -4.05 -8.48
C ALA A 73 6.91 -4.34 -7.18
N TYR A 74 7.02 -3.32 -6.33
CA TYR A 74 7.50 -3.42 -4.96
C TYR A 74 6.40 -3.04 -4.00
N ILE A 75 6.08 -3.93 -3.06
CA ILE A 75 4.88 -3.88 -2.22
C ILE A 75 5.26 -4.06 -0.75
N SER A 76 4.58 -3.39 0.15
CA SER A 76 4.79 -3.57 1.59
C SER A 76 3.55 -3.23 2.43
N PRO A 77 3.29 -4.01 3.50
CA PRO A 77 3.90 -5.30 3.83
C PRO A 77 3.35 -6.45 2.95
N HIS A 78 3.90 -7.65 3.11
CA HIS A 78 3.31 -8.88 2.57
C HIS A 78 2.23 -9.44 3.52
N LEU A 79 1.39 -10.33 3.04
CA LEU A 79 0.34 -10.98 3.81
C LEU A 79 0.73 -12.40 4.26
N LYS A 80 1.23 -13.23 3.34
CA LYS A 80 1.57 -14.64 3.59
C LYS A 80 3.07 -14.91 3.52
N SER A 81 3.73 -14.42 2.48
CA SER A 81 5.15 -14.69 2.25
C SER A 81 5.90 -13.45 1.79
N PHE A 82 7.18 -13.35 2.14
CA PHE A 82 8.01 -12.22 1.74
C PHE A 82 8.11 -12.05 0.22
N ASN A 83 7.95 -13.13 -0.55
CA ASN A 83 7.98 -13.12 -2.02
C ASN A 83 6.98 -12.14 -2.63
N GLU A 84 5.81 -11.98 -2.01
CA GLU A 84 4.76 -11.04 -2.44
C GLU A 84 5.27 -9.61 -2.61
N ARG A 85 6.33 -9.23 -1.85
CA ARG A 85 6.89 -7.87 -1.90
C ARG A 85 7.57 -7.52 -3.21
N ILE A 86 8.01 -8.52 -3.98
CA ILE A 86 8.80 -8.33 -5.20
C ILE A 86 8.15 -9.07 -6.36
N ILE A 87 7.53 -8.31 -7.24
CA ILE A 87 6.95 -8.81 -8.48
C ILE A 87 7.93 -8.51 -9.63
N LEU A 88 8.38 -9.55 -10.31
CA LEU A 88 9.30 -9.46 -11.46
C LEU A 88 8.55 -9.77 -12.75
N ALA A 89 8.37 -8.78 -13.63
CA ALA A 89 7.71 -8.94 -14.92
C ALA A 89 6.41 -9.77 -14.79
N ASN A 90 5.49 -9.27 -13.95
CA ASN A 90 4.17 -9.83 -13.67
C ASN A 90 4.11 -11.06 -12.73
N LYS A 91 5.23 -11.64 -12.33
CA LYS A 91 5.27 -12.84 -11.45
C LYS A 91 5.97 -12.55 -10.13
N GLU A 92 5.50 -13.15 -9.06
CA GLU A 92 6.22 -13.10 -7.78
C GLU A 92 7.61 -13.70 -7.93
N VAL A 93 8.60 -13.12 -7.24
CA VAL A 93 9.96 -13.64 -7.23
C VAL A 93 9.97 -15.05 -6.63
N VAL A 94 10.61 -15.99 -7.31
CA VAL A 94 10.75 -17.36 -6.78
C VAL A 94 11.72 -17.38 -5.60
N THR A 95 11.43 -18.21 -4.59
CA THR A 95 12.18 -18.26 -3.32
C THR A 95 13.68 -18.50 -3.52
N SER A 96 14.08 -19.36 -4.45
CA SER A 96 15.51 -19.63 -4.74
C SER A 96 16.24 -18.39 -5.24
N LYS A 97 15.62 -17.65 -6.19
CA LYS A 97 16.19 -16.39 -6.73
C LYS A 97 16.27 -15.31 -5.64
N LEU A 98 15.22 -15.19 -4.82
CA LEU A 98 15.19 -14.24 -3.71
C LEU A 98 16.27 -14.56 -2.67
N LEU A 99 16.36 -15.82 -2.22
CA LEU A 99 17.34 -16.28 -1.23
C LEU A 99 18.78 -16.00 -1.71
N LYS A 100 19.11 -16.41 -2.96
CA LYS A 100 20.44 -16.18 -3.56
C LYS A 100 20.81 -14.69 -3.55
N ASN A 101 19.90 -13.82 -3.92
CA ASN A 101 20.19 -12.38 -4.01
C ASN A 101 20.21 -11.68 -2.64
N LEU A 102 19.41 -12.13 -1.67
CA LEU A 102 19.52 -11.67 -0.29
C LEU A 102 20.88 -12.05 0.32
N GLN A 103 21.36 -13.28 0.10
CA GLN A 103 22.68 -13.72 0.55
C GLN A 103 23.81 -12.91 -0.10
N TYR A 104 23.72 -12.69 -1.41
CA TYR A 104 24.69 -11.90 -2.15
C TYR A 104 24.79 -10.47 -1.62
N ILE A 105 23.67 -9.78 -1.46
CA ILE A 105 23.66 -8.39 -1.00
C ILE A 105 24.02 -8.28 0.49
N LYS A 106 23.63 -9.25 1.32
CA LYS A 106 24.10 -9.33 2.71
C LYS A 106 25.61 -9.42 2.77
N LYS A 107 26.24 -10.28 1.94
CA LYS A 107 27.70 -10.41 1.87
C LYS A 107 28.38 -9.09 1.47
N ILE A 108 27.84 -8.36 0.50
CA ILE A 108 28.38 -7.06 0.07
C ILE A 108 28.17 -5.98 1.14
N ASN A 109 27.06 -6.03 1.87
CA ASN A 109 26.82 -5.12 2.99
C ASN A 109 27.85 -5.30 4.11
N ASN A 110 28.45 -6.48 4.23
CA ASN A 110 29.50 -6.82 5.20
C ASN A 110 29.13 -6.40 6.63
N ASP A 111 27.95 -6.83 7.06
CA ASP A 111 27.33 -6.57 8.37
C ASP A 111 27.28 -5.08 8.81
N ASN A 112 27.49 -4.13 7.88
CA ASN A 112 27.28 -2.71 8.17
C ASN A 112 25.83 -2.48 8.63
N PRO A 113 25.60 -1.56 9.59
CA PRO A 113 24.26 -1.24 10.07
C PRO A 113 23.35 -0.78 8.93
N ILE A 114 22.27 -1.52 8.70
CA ILE A 114 21.24 -1.21 7.69
C ILE A 114 19.90 -1.77 8.13
N THR A 115 18.81 -1.02 7.96
CA THR A 115 17.50 -1.52 8.35
C THR A 115 17.00 -2.62 7.42
N PHE A 116 16.11 -3.45 7.94
CA PHE A 116 15.48 -4.53 7.17
C PHE A 116 14.84 -4.03 5.87
N PHE A 117 14.15 -2.88 5.92
CA PHE A 117 13.49 -2.33 4.73
C PHE A 117 14.50 -1.78 3.72
N GLU A 118 15.60 -1.16 4.16
CA GLU A 118 16.66 -0.66 3.28
C GLU A 118 17.33 -1.80 2.49
N ILE A 119 17.81 -2.84 3.18
CA ILE A 119 18.50 -3.95 2.52
C ILE A 119 17.59 -4.74 1.59
N THR A 120 16.34 -4.97 1.98
CA THR A 120 15.35 -5.64 1.11
C THR A 120 14.94 -4.80 -0.09
N THR A 121 14.95 -3.47 0.04
CA THR A 121 14.76 -2.54 -1.09
C THR A 121 15.95 -2.58 -2.05
N ALA A 122 17.20 -2.67 -1.54
CA ALA A 122 18.40 -2.85 -2.38
C ALA A 122 18.29 -4.14 -3.20
N VAL A 123 17.87 -5.25 -2.59
CA VAL A 123 17.63 -6.54 -3.28
C VAL A 123 16.56 -6.39 -4.37
N ALA A 124 15.47 -5.71 -4.08
CA ALA A 124 14.40 -5.47 -5.05
C ALA A 124 14.92 -4.68 -6.26
N PHE A 125 15.62 -3.58 -6.05
CA PHE A 125 16.22 -2.77 -7.13
C PHE A 125 17.25 -3.55 -7.93
N TYR A 126 18.09 -4.35 -7.28
CA TYR A 126 19.04 -5.21 -7.96
C TYR A 126 18.32 -6.21 -8.89
N LEU A 127 17.28 -6.87 -8.39
CA LEU A 127 16.48 -7.82 -9.19
C LEU A 127 15.75 -7.13 -10.35
N PHE A 128 15.18 -5.94 -10.14
CA PHE A 128 14.51 -5.17 -11.18
C PHE A 128 15.46 -4.70 -12.27
N SER A 129 16.70 -4.32 -11.93
CA SER A 129 17.70 -3.89 -12.91
C SER A 129 18.24 -5.04 -13.77
N LYS A 130 18.10 -6.31 -13.30
CA LYS A 130 18.57 -7.51 -14.02
C LYS A 130 17.49 -8.17 -14.88
N GLN A 131 16.27 -7.71 -14.84
CA GLN A 131 15.16 -8.28 -15.61
C GLN A 131 14.42 -7.18 -16.34
N LYS A 132 14.22 -7.34 -17.66
CA LYS A 132 13.48 -6.37 -18.49
C LYS A 132 12.01 -6.29 -18.06
N ALA A 133 11.48 -5.08 -17.99
CA ALA A 133 10.07 -4.77 -17.85
C ALA A 133 9.77 -3.40 -18.45
N ASP A 134 8.49 -3.12 -18.72
CA ASP A 134 8.04 -1.86 -19.30
C ASP A 134 7.79 -0.79 -18.25
N PHE A 135 7.39 -1.22 -17.04
CA PHE A 135 7.10 -0.33 -15.91
C PHE A 135 7.57 -0.94 -14.58
N LEU A 136 7.85 -0.06 -13.63
CA LEU A 136 8.01 -0.39 -12.22
C LEU A 136 7.03 0.42 -11.38
N ILE A 137 6.21 -0.24 -10.57
CA ILE A 137 5.33 0.41 -9.60
C ILE A 137 5.94 0.24 -8.20
N LEU A 138 6.25 1.35 -7.54
CA LEU A 138 6.80 1.37 -6.18
C LEU A 138 5.76 1.83 -5.17
N GLU A 139 5.48 1.01 -4.18
CA GLU A 139 4.74 1.40 -2.98
C GLU A 139 5.71 1.86 -1.89
N THR A 140 5.51 3.07 -1.32
CA THR A 140 6.28 3.50 -0.15
C THR A 140 5.93 2.66 1.07
N GLY A 141 6.95 2.24 1.82
CA GLY A 141 6.75 1.53 3.07
C GLY A 141 6.22 2.47 4.16
N LEU A 142 6.89 3.62 4.36
CA LEU A 142 6.55 4.58 5.40
C LEU A 142 6.87 6.01 4.97
N GLY A 143 5.89 6.91 5.16
CA GLY A 143 6.10 8.33 4.83
C GLY A 143 6.25 8.56 3.33
N GLY A 144 7.43 8.89 2.87
CA GLY A 144 7.77 9.12 1.47
C GLY A 144 9.13 9.78 1.28
N ARG A 145 9.40 10.92 1.90
CA ARG A 145 10.64 11.71 1.72
C ARG A 145 11.91 10.91 2.03
N LEU A 146 11.91 10.20 3.13
CA LEU A 146 13.01 9.35 3.60
C LEU A 146 12.71 7.85 3.49
N ASP A 147 11.69 7.49 2.71
CA ASP A 147 11.40 6.09 2.43
C ASP A 147 12.48 5.48 1.53
N ALA A 148 12.91 4.24 1.80
CA ALA A 148 13.95 3.58 1.02
C ALA A 148 13.65 3.52 -0.48
N THR A 149 12.36 3.45 -0.88
CA THR A 149 11.99 3.50 -2.29
C THR A 149 12.27 4.86 -2.94
N ASN A 150 12.47 5.92 -2.15
CA ASN A 150 12.64 7.29 -2.66
C ASN A 150 14.07 7.66 -3.09
N VAL A 151 15.01 6.72 -3.08
CA VAL A 151 16.36 6.90 -3.65
C VAL A 151 16.33 7.06 -5.18
N VAL A 152 15.23 6.71 -5.82
CA VAL A 152 15.04 6.89 -7.28
C VAL A 152 15.06 8.38 -7.64
N LYS A 153 15.81 8.75 -8.67
CA LYS A 153 15.95 10.15 -9.10
C LYS A 153 14.72 10.67 -9.85
N ASN A 154 14.11 9.81 -10.66
CA ASN A 154 13.00 10.16 -11.54
C ASN A 154 11.82 9.23 -11.34
N SER A 155 10.63 9.76 -11.58
CA SER A 155 9.39 8.99 -11.67
C SER A 155 8.51 9.57 -12.78
N LEU A 156 7.90 8.72 -13.57
CA LEU A 156 6.99 9.12 -14.64
C LEU A 156 5.69 9.68 -14.04
N ILE A 157 5.16 8.99 -13.02
CA ILE A 157 3.95 9.38 -12.30
C ILE A 157 4.19 9.20 -10.79
N ASN A 158 3.77 10.20 -10.00
CA ASN A 158 3.65 10.10 -8.55
C ASN A 158 2.18 10.12 -8.16
N ILE A 159 1.77 9.15 -7.39
CA ILE A 159 0.38 9.03 -6.93
C ILE A 159 0.35 9.23 -5.41
N ILE A 160 -0.53 10.14 -4.97
CA ILE A 160 -0.81 10.33 -3.55
C ILE A 160 -2.23 9.82 -3.28
N THR A 161 -2.32 8.67 -2.63
CA THR A 161 -3.59 8.09 -2.17
C THR A 161 -4.12 8.85 -0.94
N PRO A 162 -5.30 8.56 -0.39
CA PRO A 162 -5.81 9.27 0.78
C PRO A 162 -4.80 9.29 1.94
N ILE A 163 -4.63 10.48 2.52
CA ILE A 163 -3.74 10.73 3.67
C ILE A 163 -4.59 10.85 4.93
N ASP A 164 -4.18 10.13 5.97
CA ASP A 164 -4.70 10.26 7.32
C ASP A 164 -3.58 10.04 8.35
N ILE A 165 -3.91 10.13 9.62
CA ILE A 165 -2.98 9.92 10.72
C ILE A 165 -2.69 8.42 10.84
N ASP A 166 -1.43 8.06 10.68
CA ASP A 166 -0.88 6.72 10.90
C ASP A 166 0.62 6.84 11.18
N HIS A 167 1.23 5.80 11.72
CA HIS A 167 2.66 5.76 12.07
C HIS A 167 3.12 6.96 12.89
N GLN A 168 2.32 7.35 13.91
CA GLN A 168 2.52 8.56 14.71
C GLN A 168 3.89 8.59 15.41
N GLU A 169 4.44 7.43 15.73
CA GLU A 169 5.77 7.26 16.34
C GLU A 169 6.89 7.85 15.45
N TYR A 170 6.77 7.70 14.12
CA TYR A 170 7.80 8.12 13.15
C TYR A 170 7.46 9.42 12.42
N LEU A 171 6.17 9.64 12.12
CA LEU A 171 5.70 10.77 11.32
C LEU A 171 5.06 11.88 12.17
N GLY A 172 4.85 11.61 13.48
CA GLY A 172 4.18 12.52 14.40
C GLY A 172 2.66 12.57 14.22
N LYS A 173 2.01 13.35 15.05
CA LYS A 173 0.53 13.50 15.10
C LYS A 173 -0.01 14.58 14.17
N ASN A 174 0.85 15.39 13.56
CA ASN A 174 0.44 16.52 12.73
C ASN A 174 0.21 16.09 11.28
N ILE A 175 -1.04 16.18 10.82
CA ILE A 175 -1.45 15.73 9.48
C ILE A 175 -0.73 16.49 8.36
N ILE A 176 -0.33 17.75 8.59
CA ILE A 176 0.42 18.56 7.62
C ILE A 176 1.85 18.05 7.50
N LYS A 177 2.50 17.70 8.63
CA LYS A 177 3.84 17.09 8.63
C LYS A 177 3.80 15.75 7.90
N ILE A 178 2.81 14.87 8.19
CA ILE A 178 2.59 13.60 7.50
C ILE A 178 2.41 13.83 5.99
N THR A 179 1.62 14.84 5.61
CA THR A 179 1.41 15.18 4.20
C THR A 179 2.72 15.61 3.52
N ASN A 180 3.54 16.43 4.19
CA ASN A 180 4.82 16.85 3.66
C ASN A 180 5.80 15.68 3.44
N GLU A 181 5.87 14.73 4.38
CA GLU A 181 6.66 13.50 4.21
C GLU A 181 6.21 12.71 2.99
N LYS A 182 4.90 12.53 2.80
CA LYS A 182 4.36 11.78 1.64
C LYS A 182 4.60 12.50 0.31
N LEU A 183 4.51 13.83 0.29
CA LEU A 183 4.85 14.64 -0.90
C LEU A 183 6.34 14.60 -1.25
N GLY A 184 7.20 14.09 -0.37
CA GLY A 184 8.63 13.91 -0.64
C GLY A 184 8.95 12.99 -1.80
N ILE A 185 8.01 12.13 -2.25
CA ILE A 185 8.20 11.30 -3.45
C ILE A 185 8.06 12.10 -4.76
N VAL A 186 7.52 13.32 -4.72
CA VAL A 186 7.22 14.11 -5.92
C VAL A 186 8.52 14.66 -6.52
N LYS A 187 8.93 14.13 -7.65
CA LYS A 187 10.15 14.51 -8.40
C LYS A 187 9.89 15.73 -9.31
N LYS A 188 10.97 16.36 -9.78
CA LYS A 188 10.86 17.41 -10.83
C LYS A 188 10.30 16.79 -12.11
N ASN A 189 9.52 17.58 -12.85
CA ASN A 189 8.99 17.21 -14.17
C ASN A 189 8.16 15.91 -14.22
N SER A 190 7.75 15.37 -13.08
CA SER A 190 6.89 14.19 -13.01
C SER A 190 5.41 14.57 -13.10
N ASN A 191 4.56 13.61 -13.41
CA ASN A 191 3.11 13.78 -13.35
C ASN A 191 2.63 13.48 -11.92
N ILE A 192 1.77 14.31 -11.35
CA ILE A 192 1.27 14.16 -9.99
C ILE A 192 -0.24 13.89 -10.03
N ILE A 193 -0.66 12.80 -9.41
CA ILE A 193 -2.07 12.42 -9.31
C ILE A 193 -2.43 12.35 -7.83
N ILE A 194 -3.36 13.20 -7.42
CA ILE A 194 -3.80 13.34 -6.03
C ILE A 194 -5.21 12.77 -5.90
N GLY A 195 -5.34 11.69 -5.14
CA GLY A 195 -6.61 11.08 -4.76
C GLY A 195 -7.47 12.03 -3.90
N LYS A 196 -8.65 11.56 -3.52
CA LYS A 196 -9.56 12.29 -2.65
C LYS A 196 -8.88 12.56 -1.30
N GLN A 197 -8.89 13.81 -0.84
CA GLN A 197 -8.28 14.27 0.40
C GLN A 197 -9.26 15.10 1.23
N LYS A 198 -9.03 15.20 2.54
CA LYS A 198 -9.67 16.20 3.41
C LYS A 198 -9.32 17.61 2.90
N ARG A 199 -10.22 18.59 3.09
CA ARG A 199 -10.05 19.97 2.55
C ARG A 199 -8.72 20.62 2.95
N ILE A 200 -8.35 20.51 4.22
CA ILE A 200 -7.09 21.06 4.74
C ILE A 200 -5.87 20.46 4.05
N ILE A 201 -5.84 19.14 3.83
CA ILE A 201 -4.77 18.43 3.13
C ILE A 201 -4.70 18.89 1.67
N THR A 202 -5.87 18.97 0.99
CA THR A 202 -5.93 19.43 -0.41
C THR A 202 -5.37 20.84 -0.57
N SER A 203 -5.72 21.76 0.34
CA SER A 203 -5.23 23.14 0.29
C SER A 203 -3.72 23.20 0.50
N TYR A 204 -3.20 22.48 1.49
CA TYR A 204 -1.76 22.40 1.74
C TYR A 204 -1.00 21.79 0.55
N ILE A 205 -1.47 20.69 -0.03
CA ILE A 205 -0.84 20.07 -1.21
C ILE A 205 -0.78 21.07 -2.37
N LYS A 206 -1.90 21.75 -2.68
CA LYS A 206 -1.95 22.74 -3.77
C LYS A 206 -0.90 23.84 -3.60
N GLU A 207 -0.78 24.38 -2.41
CA GLU A 207 0.20 25.41 -2.09
C GLU A 207 1.63 24.87 -2.26
N LYS A 208 1.94 23.73 -1.63
CA LYS A 208 3.27 23.12 -1.62
C LYS A 208 3.81 22.79 -3.02
N ILE A 209 2.93 22.35 -3.94
CA ILE A 209 3.34 22.00 -5.30
C ILE A 209 3.03 23.12 -6.33
N LYS A 210 2.52 24.28 -5.91
CA LYS A 210 2.12 25.38 -6.81
C LYS A 210 3.24 25.76 -7.78
N LYS A 211 4.44 25.96 -7.26
CA LYS A 211 5.63 26.41 -8.03
C LYS A 211 6.33 25.28 -8.81
N LYS A 212 5.96 24.02 -8.61
CA LYS A 212 6.58 22.89 -9.33
C LYS A 212 6.05 22.83 -10.77
N LYS A 213 6.96 22.72 -11.74
CA LYS A 213 6.62 22.51 -13.18
C LYS A 213 6.19 21.06 -13.42
N ASN A 214 5.08 20.65 -12.84
CA ASN A 214 4.54 19.29 -12.95
C ASN A 214 3.13 19.34 -13.52
N THR A 215 2.72 18.33 -14.29
CA THR A 215 1.29 18.11 -14.57
C THR A 215 0.61 17.64 -13.28
N LYS A 216 -0.48 18.30 -12.89
CA LYS A 216 -1.17 18.07 -11.61
C LYS A 216 -2.61 17.68 -11.85
N LEU A 217 -2.99 16.48 -11.47
CA LEU A 217 -4.35 15.95 -11.55
C LEU A 217 -4.91 15.76 -10.13
N PHE A 218 -5.88 16.58 -9.75
CA PHE A 218 -6.55 16.51 -8.46
C PHE A 218 -7.93 15.87 -8.60
N TYR A 219 -8.24 14.94 -7.70
CA TYR A 219 -9.62 14.49 -7.52
C TYR A 219 -10.54 15.68 -7.22
N GLY A 220 -11.71 15.71 -7.83
CA GLY A 220 -12.67 16.81 -7.71
C GLY A 220 -12.45 17.93 -8.73
N LYS A 221 -11.23 18.06 -9.32
CA LYS A 221 -10.93 19.03 -10.39
C LYS A 221 -10.77 18.37 -11.75
N GLN A 222 -9.62 17.70 -11.98
CA GLN A 222 -9.31 17.09 -13.27
C GLN A 222 -9.97 15.73 -13.44
N PHE A 223 -10.23 15.01 -12.36
CA PHE A 223 -10.99 13.75 -12.40
C PHE A 223 -11.91 13.62 -11.17
N LYS A 224 -13.04 12.96 -11.34
CA LYS A 224 -14.05 12.76 -10.28
C LYS A 224 -15.01 11.64 -10.66
N ILE A 225 -15.41 10.85 -9.67
CA ILE A 225 -16.53 9.92 -9.78
C ILE A 225 -17.82 10.73 -9.80
N MET A 226 -18.62 10.57 -10.87
CA MET A 226 -19.89 11.32 -11.07
C MET A 226 -21.10 10.55 -10.62
N LYS A 227 -21.22 9.29 -11.02
CA LYS A 227 -22.32 8.38 -10.70
C LYS A 227 -21.76 6.99 -10.41
N THR A 228 -22.45 6.26 -9.56
CA THR A 228 -22.13 4.86 -9.22
C THR A 228 -23.44 4.08 -9.12
N ASN A 229 -23.52 2.93 -9.76
CA ASN A 229 -24.59 1.95 -9.60
C ASN A 229 -24.00 0.58 -9.18
N SER A 230 -24.81 -0.48 -9.18
CA SER A 230 -24.38 -1.83 -8.79
C SER A 230 -23.32 -2.45 -9.71
N LYS A 231 -23.22 -2.01 -10.97
CA LYS A 231 -22.34 -2.63 -11.98
C LYS A 231 -21.19 -1.73 -12.39
N LYS A 232 -21.39 -0.41 -12.44
CA LYS A 232 -20.44 0.56 -13.04
C LYS A 232 -20.40 1.86 -12.25
N PHE A 233 -19.27 2.55 -12.38
CA PHE A 233 -19.15 3.96 -12.02
C PHE A 233 -18.75 4.80 -13.22
N THR A 234 -19.19 6.05 -13.27
CA THR A 234 -18.78 7.02 -14.29
C THR A 234 -17.66 7.87 -13.73
N LEU A 235 -16.49 7.82 -14.36
CA LEU A 235 -15.35 8.69 -14.08
C LEU A 235 -15.32 9.82 -15.09
N ARG A 236 -15.45 11.05 -14.62
CA ARG A 236 -15.08 12.22 -15.42
C ARG A 236 -13.56 12.41 -15.30
N TYR A 237 -12.86 12.43 -16.45
CA TYR A 237 -11.46 12.79 -16.55
C TYR A 237 -11.33 13.97 -17.52
N LYS A 238 -10.90 15.13 -17.00
CA LYS A 238 -11.00 16.42 -17.71
C LYS A 238 -12.44 16.68 -18.18
N LYS A 239 -12.68 16.73 -19.48
CA LYS A 239 -14.02 16.93 -20.09
C LYS A 239 -14.70 15.62 -20.54
N ILE A 240 -14.00 14.49 -20.50
CA ILE A 240 -14.47 13.19 -21.01
C ILE A 240 -15.04 12.33 -19.87
N HIS A 241 -16.10 11.60 -20.15
CA HIS A 241 -16.73 10.66 -19.24
C HIS A 241 -16.42 9.21 -19.65
N TYR A 242 -15.90 8.43 -18.71
CA TYR A 242 -15.57 7.02 -18.89
C TYR A 242 -16.50 6.16 -18.05
N SER A 243 -17.15 5.18 -18.69
CA SER A 243 -17.92 4.15 -17.99
C SER A 243 -16.99 3.01 -17.58
N ILE A 244 -16.78 2.84 -16.26
CA ILE A 244 -15.84 1.88 -15.70
C ILE A 244 -16.62 0.84 -14.88
N ASN A 245 -16.29 -0.43 -15.05
CA ASN A 245 -16.86 -1.52 -14.24
C ASN A 245 -16.50 -1.33 -12.77
N ASN A 246 -17.44 -1.66 -11.88
CA ASN A 246 -17.11 -1.70 -10.46
C ASN A 246 -16.03 -2.75 -10.19
N PRO A 247 -15.08 -2.47 -9.30
CA PRO A 247 -14.05 -3.42 -8.94
C PRO A 247 -14.63 -4.64 -8.21
N ASN A 248 -13.97 -5.80 -8.37
CA ASN A 248 -14.30 -6.99 -7.60
C ASN A 248 -13.88 -6.91 -6.13
N LEU A 249 -12.93 -6.04 -5.81
CA LEU A 249 -12.58 -5.78 -4.41
C LEU A 249 -13.75 -5.06 -3.73
N LEU A 250 -14.14 -5.57 -2.56
CA LEU A 250 -15.31 -5.09 -1.84
C LEU A 250 -15.06 -3.74 -1.13
N GLY A 251 -16.13 -2.98 -0.97
CA GLY A 251 -16.13 -1.68 -0.28
C GLY A 251 -16.08 -0.48 -1.23
N ASN A 252 -16.83 0.58 -0.86
CA ASN A 252 -16.95 1.79 -1.71
C ASN A 252 -15.60 2.51 -1.91
N HIS A 253 -14.69 2.42 -0.93
CA HIS A 253 -13.34 2.97 -1.05
C HIS A 253 -12.53 2.34 -2.19
N GLN A 254 -12.87 1.12 -2.61
CA GLN A 254 -12.20 0.47 -3.74
C GLN A 254 -12.55 1.12 -5.08
N ILE A 255 -13.75 1.72 -5.20
CA ILE A 255 -14.11 2.53 -6.37
C ILE A 255 -13.24 3.81 -6.41
N GLU A 256 -12.96 4.42 -5.25
CA GLU A 256 -12.04 5.57 -5.16
C GLU A 256 -10.60 5.17 -5.54
N ASN A 257 -10.09 4.03 -5.04
CA ASN A 257 -8.77 3.50 -5.40
C ASN A 257 -8.68 3.16 -6.90
N ALA A 258 -9.72 2.52 -7.45
CA ALA A 258 -9.81 2.22 -8.89
C ALA A 258 -9.84 3.50 -9.73
N SER A 259 -10.62 4.52 -9.32
CA SER A 259 -10.69 5.81 -10.02
C SER A 259 -9.33 6.51 -10.09
N LEU A 260 -8.52 6.39 -9.03
CA LEU A 260 -7.17 6.93 -8.96
C LEU A 260 -6.22 6.20 -9.91
N ALA A 261 -6.30 4.87 -9.96
CA ALA A 261 -5.54 4.06 -10.91
C ALA A 261 -5.95 4.37 -12.37
N VAL A 262 -7.25 4.47 -12.65
CA VAL A 262 -7.75 4.82 -13.99
C VAL A 262 -7.27 6.23 -14.41
N ALA A 263 -7.28 7.21 -13.49
CA ALA A 263 -6.75 8.54 -13.79
C ALA A 263 -5.25 8.50 -14.16
N ALA A 264 -4.47 7.62 -13.52
CA ALA A 264 -3.06 7.41 -13.87
C ALA A 264 -2.91 6.75 -15.26
N ILE A 265 -3.71 5.76 -15.59
CA ILE A 265 -3.73 5.12 -16.92
C ILE A 265 -4.12 6.12 -18.01
N LEU A 266 -5.15 6.94 -17.78
CA LEU A 266 -5.55 7.98 -18.74
C LEU A 266 -4.45 9.04 -18.91
N ARG A 267 -3.68 9.33 -17.85
CA ARG A 267 -2.50 10.17 -17.99
C ARG A 267 -1.39 9.48 -18.80
N LEU A 268 -1.20 8.17 -18.68
CA LEU A 268 -0.29 7.43 -19.54
C LEU A 268 -0.72 7.50 -21.01
N ASN A 269 -2.02 7.43 -21.31
CA ASN A 269 -2.51 7.64 -22.69
C ASN A 269 -2.11 9.02 -23.25
N GLU A 270 -2.17 10.07 -22.43
CA GLU A 270 -1.71 11.41 -22.84
C GLU A 270 -0.17 11.49 -23.02
N LEU A 271 0.57 10.52 -22.49
CA LEU A 271 2.03 10.39 -22.66
C LEU A 271 2.42 9.45 -23.80
N GLY A 272 1.45 9.01 -24.62
CA GLY A 272 1.67 8.19 -25.81
C GLY A 272 1.48 6.68 -25.60
N TYR A 273 1.15 6.22 -24.38
CA TYR A 273 0.73 4.83 -24.18
C TYR A 273 -0.74 4.67 -24.60
N ASN A 274 -1.13 3.47 -25.03
CA ASN A 274 -2.47 3.23 -25.55
C ASN A 274 -3.22 2.19 -24.73
N PHE A 275 -4.08 2.63 -23.81
CA PHE A 275 -4.98 1.79 -23.02
C PHE A 275 -6.43 2.08 -23.43
N SER A 276 -7.05 1.16 -24.15
CA SER A 276 -8.47 1.28 -24.51
C SER A 276 -9.38 1.17 -23.28
N ASN A 277 -10.59 1.72 -23.37
CA ASN A 277 -11.58 1.61 -22.30
C ASN A 277 -11.93 0.13 -21.96
N ARG A 278 -11.88 -0.76 -22.97
CA ARG A 278 -12.07 -2.21 -22.79
C ARG A 278 -10.98 -2.81 -21.89
N ILE A 279 -9.71 -2.50 -22.16
CA ILE A 279 -8.55 -2.97 -21.38
C ILE A 279 -8.63 -2.46 -19.93
N ILE A 280 -8.95 -1.17 -19.75
CA ILE A 280 -9.13 -0.59 -18.41
C ILE A 280 -10.20 -1.37 -17.64
N ASN A 281 -11.35 -1.61 -18.24
CA ASN A 281 -12.46 -2.34 -17.61
C ASN A 281 -12.09 -3.80 -17.28
N GLN A 282 -11.38 -4.48 -18.16
CA GLN A 282 -10.91 -5.86 -17.92
C GLN A 282 -9.92 -5.92 -16.75
N GLY A 283 -8.94 -5.01 -16.72
CA GLY A 283 -7.96 -4.94 -15.64
C GLY A 283 -8.60 -4.64 -14.27
N ILE A 284 -9.53 -3.68 -14.21
CA ILE A 284 -10.28 -3.39 -12.97
C ILE A 284 -11.06 -4.62 -12.49
N PHE A 285 -11.77 -5.30 -13.39
CA PHE A 285 -12.56 -6.49 -13.05
C PHE A 285 -11.69 -7.66 -12.57
N LYS A 286 -10.55 -7.91 -13.24
CA LYS A 286 -9.64 -9.02 -12.90
C LYS A 286 -8.76 -8.75 -11.67
N THR A 287 -8.76 -7.53 -11.13
CA THR A 287 -7.91 -7.18 -10.00
C THR A 287 -8.24 -8.02 -8.78
N LYS A 288 -7.19 -8.62 -8.20
CA LYS A 288 -7.21 -9.34 -6.93
C LYS A 288 -6.21 -8.70 -5.98
N TRP A 289 -6.58 -8.62 -4.71
CA TRP A 289 -5.71 -8.12 -3.65
C TRP A 289 -6.12 -8.75 -2.32
N ALA A 290 -5.29 -9.64 -1.81
CA ALA A 290 -5.58 -10.37 -0.58
C ALA A 290 -5.69 -9.42 0.65
N GLY A 291 -6.52 -9.80 1.61
CA GLY A 291 -6.71 -9.05 2.86
C GLY A 291 -7.37 -7.67 2.68
N ARG A 292 -8.23 -7.50 1.67
CA ARG A 292 -9.05 -6.29 1.47
C ARG A 292 -10.51 -6.66 1.34
N LEU A 293 -11.17 -6.85 2.51
CA LEU A 293 -12.52 -7.43 2.60
C LEU A 293 -12.62 -8.72 1.76
N GLU A 294 -11.54 -9.50 1.76
CA GLU A 294 -11.46 -10.75 1.02
C GLU A 294 -12.51 -11.72 1.59
N LYS A 295 -13.50 -12.04 0.75
CA LYS A 295 -14.59 -12.92 1.14
C LYS A 295 -14.18 -14.37 1.02
N GLY A 296 -14.36 -15.11 2.08
CA GLY A 296 -14.23 -16.56 2.16
C GLY A 296 -15.44 -17.20 2.82
N GLN A 297 -15.36 -18.49 3.09
CA GLN A 297 -16.41 -19.27 3.73
C GLN A 297 -15.78 -20.30 4.66
N LEU A 298 -16.30 -20.43 5.86
CA LEU A 298 -15.90 -21.46 6.83
C LEU A 298 -17.19 -22.15 7.32
N ASN A 299 -17.36 -23.43 7.05
CA ASN A 299 -18.54 -24.20 7.42
C ASN A 299 -19.87 -23.48 7.05
N ASN A 300 -19.97 -22.99 5.81
CA ASN A 300 -21.08 -22.20 5.29
C ASN A 300 -21.29 -20.82 5.94
N ILE A 301 -20.42 -20.39 6.86
CA ILE A 301 -20.44 -19.05 7.45
C ILE A 301 -19.58 -18.13 6.57
N PRO A 302 -20.10 -16.97 6.11
CA PRO A 302 -19.30 -16.02 5.36
C PRO A 302 -18.24 -15.39 6.27
N VAL A 303 -16.98 -15.44 5.82
CA VAL A 303 -15.83 -14.85 6.52
C VAL A 303 -15.23 -13.76 5.64
N TYR A 304 -14.79 -12.66 6.25
CA TYR A 304 -14.08 -11.58 5.57
C TYR A 304 -12.70 -11.38 6.21
N LEU A 305 -11.66 -11.40 5.40
CA LEU A 305 -10.31 -11.06 5.83
C LEU A 305 -9.98 -9.63 5.40
N ASP A 306 -9.59 -8.80 6.38
CA ASP A 306 -9.22 -7.41 6.13
C ASP A 306 -8.03 -6.95 6.98
N GLY A 307 -7.15 -6.14 6.39
CA GLY A 307 -5.97 -5.58 7.05
C GLY A 307 -6.16 -4.19 7.63
N ALA A 308 -7.40 -3.70 7.83
CA ALA A 308 -7.64 -2.40 8.45
C ALA A 308 -7.12 -2.36 9.89
N HIS A 309 -6.28 -1.38 10.19
CA HIS A 309 -5.58 -1.25 11.47
C HIS A 309 -5.46 0.20 11.96
N ASN A 310 -6.21 1.11 11.35
CA ASN A 310 -6.27 2.52 11.73
C ASN A 310 -7.73 3.02 11.67
N PRO A 311 -8.06 4.19 12.28
CA PRO A 311 -9.42 4.71 12.32
C PRO A 311 -10.09 4.87 10.95
N ASP A 312 -9.36 5.31 9.92
CA ASP A 312 -9.93 5.46 8.57
C ASP A 312 -10.29 4.09 7.96
N GLY A 313 -9.43 3.06 8.14
CA GLY A 313 -9.74 1.68 7.76
C GLY A 313 -10.99 1.16 8.50
N ALA A 314 -11.11 1.41 9.80
CA ALA A 314 -12.29 1.06 10.59
C ALA A 314 -13.58 1.71 10.03
N ILE A 315 -13.51 2.97 9.60
CA ILE A 315 -14.65 3.67 8.96
C ILE A 315 -15.07 2.95 7.66
N GLN A 316 -14.14 2.42 6.88
CA GLN A 316 -14.49 1.70 5.65
C GLN A 316 -15.18 0.36 5.96
N LEU A 317 -14.73 -0.37 6.98
CA LEU A 317 -15.39 -1.58 7.47
C LEU A 317 -16.80 -1.27 7.99
N LEU A 318 -16.94 -0.24 8.83
CA LEU A 318 -18.23 0.22 9.33
C LEU A 318 -19.22 0.48 8.18
N LYS A 319 -18.81 1.27 7.18
CA LYS A 319 -19.67 1.59 6.01
C LYS A 319 -20.05 0.35 5.21
N PHE A 320 -19.16 -0.61 5.08
CA PHE A 320 -19.41 -1.85 4.35
C PHE A 320 -20.48 -2.70 5.05
N PHE A 321 -20.30 -2.99 6.34
CA PHE A 321 -21.22 -3.85 7.09
C PHE A 321 -22.57 -3.17 7.40
N GLN A 322 -22.58 -1.85 7.63
CA GLN A 322 -23.83 -1.10 7.77
C GLN A 322 -24.70 -1.17 6.50
N LYS A 323 -24.10 -1.07 5.32
CA LYS A 323 -24.81 -1.20 4.05
C LYS A 323 -25.45 -2.60 3.89
N GLN A 324 -24.81 -3.63 4.44
CA GLN A 324 -25.35 -4.99 4.43
C GLN A 324 -26.36 -5.27 5.54
N LYS A 325 -26.58 -4.32 6.47
CA LYS A 325 -27.42 -4.47 7.66
C LYS A 325 -27.03 -5.65 8.56
N ASN A 326 -25.75 -6.08 8.50
CA ASN A 326 -25.23 -7.21 9.25
C ASN A 326 -24.27 -6.76 10.34
N LYS A 327 -24.30 -7.46 11.48
CA LYS A 327 -23.26 -7.42 12.51
C LYS A 327 -22.40 -8.68 12.40
N CYS A 328 -21.16 -8.60 12.87
CA CYS A 328 -20.22 -9.70 12.80
C CYS A 328 -19.45 -9.90 14.11
N TRP A 329 -18.96 -11.10 14.32
CA TRP A 329 -17.90 -11.40 15.28
C TRP A 329 -16.57 -10.99 14.68
N LEU A 330 -15.70 -10.38 15.48
CA LEU A 330 -14.37 -9.98 15.05
C LEU A 330 -13.33 -10.90 15.70
N ILE A 331 -12.58 -11.65 14.91
CA ILE A 331 -11.32 -12.25 15.35
C ILE A 331 -10.25 -11.18 15.14
N PHE A 332 -9.67 -10.67 16.21
CA PHE A 332 -8.96 -9.40 16.17
C PHE A 332 -7.62 -9.43 16.93
N GLY A 333 -6.56 -9.02 16.22
CA GLY A 333 -5.26 -8.71 16.79
C GLY A 333 -4.73 -7.41 16.17
N MET A 334 -3.97 -6.61 16.94
CA MET A 334 -3.45 -5.32 16.49
C MET A 334 -2.08 -5.04 17.11
N LEU A 335 -1.21 -4.32 16.41
CA LEU A 335 0.05 -3.83 16.94
C LEU A 335 -0.19 -2.71 17.96
N ASN A 336 0.62 -2.67 19.02
CA ASN A 336 0.44 -1.75 20.15
C ASN A 336 0.78 -0.27 19.83
N ASN A 337 1.39 -0.01 18.68
CA ASN A 337 1.62 1.35 18.17
C ASN A 337 0.44 1.92 17.36
N LYS A 338 -0.70 1.22 17.33
CA LYS A 338 -1.93 1.66 16.66
C LYS A 338 -2.97 2.15 17.68
N ASP A 339 -3.90 2.97 17.21
CA ASP A 339 -4.97 3.53 18.03
C ASP A 339 -6.14 2.53 18.18
N LEU A 340 -5.96 1.59 19.11
CA LEU A 340 -6.90 0.51 19.39
C LEU A 340 -8.27 1.03 19.82
N LEU A 341 -8.29 2.01 20.75
CA LEU A 341 -9.54 2.49 21.32
C LEU A 341 -10.41 3.19 20.28
N SER A 342 -9.81 4.08 19.48
CA SER A 342 -10.53 4.75 18.38
C SER A 342 -11.02 3.74 17.34
N TYR A 343 -10.22 2.74 17.01
CA TYR A 343 -10.60 1.67 16.08
C TYR A 343 -11.85 0.92 16.59
N LEU A 344 -11.81 0.40 17.82
CA LEU A 344 -12.92 -0.35 18.44
C LEU A 344 -14.18 0.52 18.57
N LYS A 345 -14.04 1.79 18.97
CA LYS A 345 -15.17 2.73 19.06
C LYS A 345 -15.90 2.89 17.72
N ILE A 346 -15.15 2.98 16.63
CA ILE A 346 -15.72 3.15 15.28
C ILE A 346 -16.49 1.90 14.84
N ILE A 347 -15.94 0.69 15.05
CA ILE A 347 -16.56 -0.55 14.57
C ILE A 347 -17.62 -1.11 15.52
N LYS A 348 -17.74 -0.60 16.75
CA LYS A 348 -18.74 -1.05 17.73
C LYS A 348 -20.14 -1.26 17.14
N PRO A 349 -20.72 -0.34 16.32
CA PRO A 349 -22.09 -0.50 15.80
C PRO A 349 -22.32 -1.76 14.96
N ILE A 350 -21.28 -2.33 14.36
CA ILE A 350 -21.33 -3.52 13.51
C ILE A 350 -20.78 -4.78 14.20
N THR A 351 -20.38 -4.67 15.46
CA THR A 351 -19.73 -5.75 16.21
C THR A 351 -20.72 -6.45 17.14
N LEU A 352 -20.86 -7.78 17.01
CA LEU A 352 -21.54 -8.63 17.99
C LEU A 352 -20.65 -8.89 19.20
N GLY A 353 -19.37 -9.14 18.96
CA GLY A 353 -18.33 -9.36 19.96
C GLY A 353 -16.96 -9.51 19.32
N VAL A 354 -15.93 -9.52 20.16
CA VAL A 354 -14.53 -9.62 19.78
C VAL A 354 -13.93 -10.92 20.33
N ILE A 355 -13.21 -11.64 19.50
CA ILE A 355 -12.30 -12.71 19.90
C ILE A 355 -10.89 -12.12 19.82
N ALA A 356 -10.35 -11.72 20.94
CA ALA A 356 -9.04 -11.09 21.06
C ALA A 356 -7.93 -12.14 20.96
N ILE A 357 -7.00 -11.94 20.04
CA ILE A 357 -5.85 -12.80 19.82
C ILE A 357 -4.55 -12.00 19.82
N LYS A 358 -3.43 -12.64 20.18
CA LYS A 358 -2.10 -12.08 19.95
C LYS A 358 -1.65 -12.40 18.54
N ILE A 359 -1.03 -11.44 17.84
CA ILE A 359 -0.43 -11.69 16.52
C ILE A 359 0.80 -12.57 16.72
N LYS A 360 0.78 -13.77 16.13
CA LYS A 360 1.86 -14.76 16.28
C LYS A 360 3.16 -14.21 15.68
N GLY A 361 4.24 -14.30 16.48
CA GLY A 361 5.58 -13.84 16.07
C GLY A 361 5.82 -12.34 16.24
N GLU A 362 4.79 -11.54 16.54
CA GLU A 362 4.92 -10.09 16.71
C GLU A 362 5.08 -9.71 18.19
N LYS A 363 6.28 -9.23 18.56
CA LYS A 363 6.56 -8.78 19.94
C LYS A 363 5.72 -7.56 20.32
N ASN A 364 5.46 -6.67 19.37
CA ASN A 364 4.72 -5.42 19.54
C ASN A 364 3.21 -5.58 19.31
N SER A 365 2.64 -6.78 19.46
CA SER A 365 1.21 -6.99 19.44
C SER A 365 0.58 -6.64 20.78
N PHE A 366 -0.61 -6.01 20.78
CA PHE A 366 -1.45 -6.00 21.98
C PHE A 366 -1.68 -7.43 22.45
N THR A 367 -1.71 -7.61 23.78
CA THR A 367 -2.14 -8.89 24.37
C THR A 367 -3.66 -9.01 24.31
N PRO A 368 -4.22 -10.24 24.34
CA PRO A 368 -5.67 -10.43 24.42
C PRO A 368 -6.31 -9.68 25.58
N GLN A 369 -5.66 -9.64 26.74
CA GLN A 369 -6.10 -8.90 27.94
C GLN A 369 -6.21 -7.39 27.68
N GLN A 370 -5.18 -6.80 27.02
CA GLN A 370 -5.20 -5.37 26.67
C GLN A 370 -6.33 -5.03 25.72
N ILE A 371 -6.63 -5.91 24.75
CA ILE A 371 -7.77 -5.74 23.84
C ILE A 371 -9.07 -5.85 24.62
N SER A 372 -9.21 -6.87 25.48
CA SER A 372 -10.38 -7.11 26.32
C SER A 372 -10.69 -5.91 27.23
N MET A 373 -9.68 -5.34 27.90
CA MET A 373 -9.83 -4.12 28.72
C MET A 373 -10.36 -2.92 27.90
N ASN A 374 -9.93 -2.76 26.65
CA ASN A 374 -10.44 -1.70 25.79
C ASN A 374 -11.88 -1.98 25.29
N CYS A 375 -12.22 -3.24 25.05
CA CYS A 375 -13.58 -3.66 24.73
C CYS A 375 -14.53 -3.38 25.89
N SER A 376 -14.14 -3.69 27.14
CA SER A 376 -14.92 -3.43 28.35
C SER A 376 -15.25 -1.95 28.53
N LYS A 377 -14.27 -1.04 28.30
CA LYS A 377 -14.51 0.42 28.32
C LYS A 377 -15.57 0.88 27.33
N LEU A 378 -15.82 0.11 26.30
CA LEU A 378 -16.77 0.41 25.22
C LEU A 378 -18.07 -0.43 25.32
N ASN A 379 -18.23 -1.25 26.36
CA ASN A 379 -19.33 -2.23 26.48
C ASN A 379 -19.44 -3.11 25.21
N ILE A 380 -18.32 -3.72 24.80
CA ILE A 380 -18.23 -4.72 23.72
C ILE A 380 -17.88 -6.06 24.36
N ALA A 381 -18.68 -7.11 24.09
CA ALA A 381 -18.38 -8.46 24.53
C ALA A 381 -17.03 -8.91 23.97
N CYS A 382 -16.15 -9.48 24.81
CA CYS A 382 -14.82 -9.88 24.40
C CYS A 382 -14.43 -11.24 25.02
N PHE A 383 -13.88 -12.12 24.19
CA PHE A 383 -13.34 -13.41 24.58
C PHE A 383 -11.84 -13.45 24.25
N GLU A 384 -11.04 -13.85 25.22
CA GLU A 384 -9.59 -13.94 25.06
C GLU A 384 -9.18 -15.32 24.57
N LYS A 385 -8.34 -15.39 23.54
CA LYS A 385 -7.76 -16.64 23.03
C LYS A 385 -6.26 -16.47 22.79
N LYS A 386 -5.50 -17.54 23.02
CA LYS A 386 -4.03 -17.52 22.80
C LYS A 386 -3.69 -17.50 21.31
N SER A 387 -4.46 -18.17 20.49
CA SER A 387 -4.33 -18.22 19.02
C SER A 387 -5.66 -18.65 18.39
N ILE A 388 -5.75 -18.55 17.08
CA ILE A 388 -6.81 -19.14 16.25
C ILE A 388 -6.54 -20.62 16.13
#